data_709b05ee25f74466f9c514a8a1c658ef
#
_entry.id   709b05ee25f74466f9c514a8a1c658ef
#
_cell.length_a   1.000
_cell.length_b   1.000
_cell.length_c   1.000
_cell.angle_alpha   90.00
_cell.angle_beta   90.00
_cell.angle_gamma   90.00
#
_symmetry.space_group_name_H-M   'P 1'
#
loop_
_entity.id
_entity.type
_entity.pdbx_description
1 polymer ?
#
loop_
_entity_poly.entity_id
_entity_poly.type
_entity_poly.pdbx_seq_one_letter_code
_entity_poly.pdbx_strand_id
1 'polypeptide(L)'
;AVYTEKPPANIFLDEWIALAKSGTGERGIFNRIGLQKTLPKRRLGISQKYIDTFGTNPCGEIILRPKQFCNLSEVVARAEDTKATLMKKIRVATILGTYQASLTNFPYLSKEWKQNCETERLLGVSITGQWDSEVARDPKVLLALKEETIKVNKEFSKKFGISESTCITCVKPSGNLSQTVDCASGMHPRHSKYYIRRVRIAATDA
;
A
#
# COMPACT_ATOMS: atom_id res chain seq x y z
N ALA A 1 -16.52 -9.78 -2.56
CA ALA A 1 -16.58 -11.17 -2.09
C ALA A 1 -15.23 -11.62 -1.56
N VAL A 2 -15.23 -12.48 -0.56
CA VAL A 2 -14.02 -13.05 0.06
C VAL A 2 -14.13 -14.57 0.01
N TYR A 3 -13.15 -15.21 -0.59
CA TYR A 3 -13.11 -16.68 -0.72
C TYR A 3 -11.94 -17.26 0.07
N THR A 4 -12.23 -18.24 0.90
CA THR A 4 -11.29 -19.06 1.68
C THR A 4 -11.06 -20.43 1.07
N GLU A 5 -11.94 -20.82 0.15
CA GLU A 5 -11.89 -22.05 -0.64
C GLU A 5 -12.40 -21.75 -2.05
N LYS A 6 -12.25 -22.68 -2.98
CA LYS A 6 -12.78 -22.53 -4.34
C LYS A 6 -14.33 -22.53 -4.27
N PRO A 7 -15.01 -21.43 -4.63
CA PRO A 7 -16.46 -21.39 -4.59
C PRO A 7 -17.08 -22.26 -5.70
N PRO A 8 -18.33 -22.71 -5.54
CA PRO A 8 -19.12 -23.26 -6.63
C PRO A 8 -19.20 -22.27 -7.81
N ALA A 9 -19.19 -22.81 -9.04
CA ALA A 9 -19.12 -21.97 -10.25
C ALA A 9 -20.29 -20.98 -10.37
N ASN A 10 -21.50 -21.39 -10.03
CA ASN A 10 -22.67 -20.51 -10.04
C ASN A 10 -22.53 -19.33 -9.08
N ILE A 11 -22.10 -19.56 -7.83
CA ILE A 11 -21.89 -18.49 -6.84
C ILE A 11 -20.80 -17.52 -7.31
N PHE A 12 -19.73 -18.04 -7.88
CA PHE A 12 -18.65 -17.19 -8.42
C PHE A 12 -19.14 -16.35 -9.60
N LEU A 13 -19.91 -16.94 -10.53
CA LEU A 13 -20.42 -16.24 -11.69
C LEU A 13 -21.44 -15.17 -11.31
N ASP A 14 -22.32 -15.43 -10.36
CA ASP A 14 -23.28 -14.44 -9.86
C ASP A 14 -22.56 -13.21 -9.27
N GLU A 15 -21.52 -13.44 -8.46
CA GLU A 15 -20.70 -12.35 -7.92
C GLU A 15 -19.94 -11.60 -9.02
N TRP A 16 -19.41 -12.34 -10.00
CA TRP A 16 -18.70 -11.74 -11.16
C TRP A 16 -19.63 -10.87 -12.00
N ILE A 17 -20.85 -11.34 -12.28
CA ILE A 17 -21.87 -10.58 -13.02
C ILE A 17 -22.27 -9.34 -12.22
N ALA A 18 -22.48 -9.46 -10.91
CA ALA A 18 -22.81 -8.32 -10.05
C ALA A 18 -21.71 -7.27 -10.02
N LEU A 19 -20.43 -7.71 -10.01
CA LEU A 19 -19.26 -6.83 -10.11
C LEU A 19 -19.24 -6.10 -11.46
N ALA A 20 -19.41 -6.81 -12.57
CA ALA A 20 -19.46 -6.22 -13.90
C ALA A 20 -20.61 -5.22 -14.07
N LYS A 21 -21.80 -5.54 -13.56
CA LYS A 21 -22.98 -4.66 -13.61
C LYS A 21 -22.86 -3.42 -12.72
N SER A 22 -22.06 -3.45 -11.65
CA SER A 22 -21.91 -2.32 -10.72
C SER A 22 -21.33 -1.08 -11.40
N GLY A 23 -20.49 -1.25 -12.42
CA GLY A 23 -19.82 -0.16 -13.14
C GLY A 23 -18.90 0.71 -12.27
N THR A 24 -18.57 0.24 -11.05
CA THR A 24 -17.75 0.97 -10.09
C THR A 24 -16.49 0.18 -9.73
N GLY A 25 -15.48 0.85 -9.21
CA GLY A 25 -14.26 0.21 -8.69
C GLY A 25 -14.34 -0.24 -7.22
N GLU A 26 -15.49 -0.05 -6.55
CA GLU A 26 -15.62 -0.32 -5.11
C GLU A 26 -15.97 -1.77 -4.78
N ARG A 27 -16.39 -2.55 -5.75
CA ARG A 27 -16.69 -3.97 -5.61
C ARG A 27 -15.54 -4.80 -6.12
N GLY A 28 -15.12 -5.82 -5.38
CA GLY A 28 -13.99 -6.65 -5.77
C GLY A 28 -14.07 -8.07 -5.23
N ILE A 29 -13.18 -8.92 -5.71
CA ILE A 29 -13.01 -10.30 -5.26
C ILE A 29 -11.66 -10.41 -4.56
N PHE A 30 -11.64 -10.92 -3.34
CA PHE A 30 -10.45 -11.15 -2.54
C PHE A 30 -10.21 -12.65 -2.36
N ASN A 31 -9.14 -13.15 -2.99
CA ASN A 31 -8.72 -14.54 -2.86
C ASN A 31 -7.78 -14.71 -1.65
N ARG A 32 -8.36 -15.02 -0.50
CA ARG A 32 -7.60 -15.21 0.74
C ARG A 32 -6.63 -16.38 0.68
N ILE A 33 -6.99 -17.47 -0.01
CA ILE A 33 -6.09 -18.64 -0.17
C ILE A 33 -4.82 -18.27 -0.92
N GLY A 34 -4.93 -17.35 -1.89
CA GLY A 34 -3.80 -16.87 -2.68
C GLY A 34 -2.72 -16.17 -1.86
N LEU A 35 -3.02 -15.71 -0.66
CA LEU A 35 -2.07 -15.00 0.20
C LEU A 35 -0.84 -15.83 0.56
N GLN A 36 -0.98 -17.13 0.68
CA GLN A 36 0.15 -18.04 0.93
C GLN A 36 1.23 -17.97 -0.15
N LYS A 37 0.84 -17.61 -1.37
CA LYS A 37 1.75 -17.51 -2.52
C LYS A 37 2.25 -16.09 -2.77
N THR A 38 1.52 -15.09 -2.31
CA THR A 38 1.77 -13.67 -2.67
C THR A 38 2.44 -12.86 -1.56
N LEU A 39 2.23 -13.23 -0.29
CA LEU A 39 2.86 -12.53 0.82
C LEU A 39 4.38 -12.79 0.88
N PRO A 40 5.18 -11.78 1.27
CA PRO A 40 6.60 -11.97 1.48
C PRO A 40 6.90 -13.08 2.50
N LYS A 41 7.92 -13.91 2.25
CA LYS A 41 8.30 -15.02 3.14
C LYS A 41 8.49 -14.57 4.60
N ARG A 42 9.11 -13.40 4.82
CA ARG A 42 9.31 -12.84 6.17
C ARG A 42 7.98 -12.55 6.89
N ARG A 43 6.92 -12.17 6.16
CA ARG A 43 5.59 -11.96 6.72
C ARG A 43 4.88 -13.29 7.00
N LEU A 44 4.97 -14.24 6.08
CA LEU A 44 4.41 -15.58 6.26
C LEU A 44 4.98 -16.26 7.51
N GLY A 45 6.30 -16.17 7.76
CA GLY A 45 6.92 -16.74 8.96
C GLY A 45 6.32 -16.24 10.28
N ILE A 46 5.81 -15.00 10.32
CA ILE A 46 5.19 -14.42 11.51
C ILE A 46 3.68 -14.66 11.53
N SER A 47 3.04 -14.57 10.39
CA SER A 47 1.58 -14.37 10.29
C SER A 47 0.84 -15.54 9.65
N GLN A 48 1.50 -16.66 9.32
CA GLN A 48 0.89 -17.83 8.68
C GLN A 48 -0.38 -18.31 9.40
N LYS A 49 -0.34 -18.37 10.74
CA LYS A 49 -1.47 -18.81 11.58
C LYS A 49 -2.69 -17.87 11.54
N TYR A 50 -2.55 -16.68 10.99
CA TYR A 50 -3.61 -15.67 10.91
C TYR A 50 -4.17 -15.51 9.50
N ILE A 51 -3.72 -16.32 8.54
CA ILE A 51 -4.00 -16.11 7.11
C ILE A 51 -5.49 -16.07 6.81
N ASP A 52 -6.28 -16.87 7.54
CA ASP A 52 -7.74 -16.96 7.39
C ASP A 52 -8.47 -15.71 7.90
N THR A 53 -7.77 -14.83 8.62
CA THR A 53 -8.34 -13.60 9.16
C THR A 53 -7.95 -12.37 8.35
N PHE A 54 -7.05 -12.50 7.38
CA PHE A 54 -6.61 -11.37 6.57
C PHE A 54 -7.73 -10.80 5.71
N GLY A 55 -7.72 -9.48 5.60
CA GLY A 55 -8.53 -8.69 4.68
C GLY A 55 -7.68 -7.65 3.98
N THR A 56 -8.32 -6.65 3.40
CA THR A 56 -7.65 -5.51 2.77
C THR A 56 -8.11 -4.20 3.40
N ASN A 57 -7.33 -3.14 3.19
CA ASN A 57 -7.83 -1.78 3.33
C ASN A 57 -8.85 -1.47 2.21
N PRO A 58 -9.59 -0.34 2.27
CA PRO A 58 -10.65 -0.02 1.29
C PRO A 58 -10.20 -0.02 -0.17
N CYS A 59 -8.97 0.43 -0.45
CA CYS A 59 -8.44 0.48 -1.82
C CYS A 59 -7.85 -0.86 -2.30
N GLY A 60 -7.69 -1.85 -1.42
CA GLY A 60 -7.23 -3.20 -1.76
C GLY A 60 -5.72 -3.37 -1.91
N GLU A 61 -4.92 -2.32 -1.77
CA GLU A 61 -3.45 -2.38 -1.97
C GLU A 61 -2.69 -2.91 -0.75
N ILE A 62 -3.32 -2.93 0.42
CA ILE A 62 -2.70 -3.39 1.67
C ILE A 62 -3.46 -4.58 2.23
N ILE A 63 -2.73 -5.66 2.48
CA ILE A 63 -3.24 -6.83 3.19
C ILE A 63 -3.05 -6.60 4.70
N LEU A 64 -4.14 -6.64 5.46
CA LEU A 64 -4.16 -6.38 6.89
C LEU A 64 -4.73 -7.56 7.68
N ARG A 65 -4.22 -7.76 8.88
CA ARG A 65 -4.89 -8.52 9.93
C ARG A 65 -5.99 -7.65 10.57
N PRO A 66 -6.98 -8.24 11.24
CA PRO A 66 -7.87 -7.47 12.10
C PRO A 66 -7.10 -6.63 13.10
N LYS A 67 -7.56 -5.43 13.39
CA LYS A 67 -6.95 -4.51 14.35
C LYS A 67 -5.47 -4.23 14.03
N GLN A 68 -5.21 -3.76 12.80
CA GLN A 68 -3.86 -3.45 12.32
C GLN A 68 -3.88 -2.21 11.45
N PHE A 69 -2.81 -1.42 11.52
CA PHE A 69 -2.54 -0.29 10.66
C PHE A 69 -1.38 -0.57 9.72
N CYS A 70 -1.37 0.14 8.59
CA CYS A 70 -0.21 0.28 7.72
C CYS A 70 0.21 1.74 7.69
N ASN A 71 1.52 1.98 7.81
CA ASN A 71 2.11 3.32 7.79
C ASN A 71 2.48 3.65 6.35
N LEU A 72 1.73 4.57 5.74
CA LEU A 72 1.88 4.94 4.34
C LEU A 72 2.78 6.16 4.20
N SER A 73 3.70 6.11 3.24
CA SER A 73 4.46 7.24 2.74
C SER A 73 4.53 7.19 1.23
N GLU A 74 4.62 8.34 0.57
CA GLU A 74 4.53 8.41 -0.87
C GLU A 74 5.60 9.34 -1.45
N VAL A 75 6.30 8.84 -2.46
CA VAL A 75 7.29 9.59 -3.24
C VAL A 75 6.64 10.10 -4.51
N VAL A 76 6.85 11.37 -4.82
CA VAL A 76 6.42 11.98 -6.08
C VAL A 76 7.55 11.85 -7.10
N ALA A 77 7.31 11.06 -8.15
CA ALA A 77 8.20 10.98 -9.30
C ALA A 77 7.87 12.09 -10.30
N ARG A 78 8.90 12.67 -10.89
CA ARG A 78 8.81 13.76 -11.88
C ARG A 78 9.56 13.37 -13.15
N ALA A 79 9.27 14.07 -14.24
CA ALA A 79 9.92 13.83 -15.54
C ALA A 79 11.45 14.01 -15.48
N GLU A 80 11.91 14.95 -14.69
CA GLU A 80 13.33 15.28 -14.50
C GLU A 80 14.06 14.34 -13.50
N ASP A 81 13.35 13.43 -12.84
CA ASP A 81 13.98 12.53 -11.90
C ASP A 81 14.94 11.56 -12.58
N THR A 82 16.07 11.36 -11.93
CA THR A 82 17.04 10.32 -12.22
C THR A 82 16.91 9.17 -11.22
N LYS A 83 17.53 8.03 -11.50
CA LYS A 83 17.64 6.94 -10.52
C LYS A 83 18.22 7.44 -9.19
N ALA A 84 19.22 8.33 -9.22
CA ALA A 84 19.87 8.85 -8.01
C ALA A 84 18.93 9.74 -7.18
N THR A 85 18.12 10.60 -7.82
CA THR A 85 17.15 11.44 -7.12
C THR A 85 16.01 10.62 -6.54
N LEU A 86 15.49 9.62 -7.27
CA LEU A 86 14.49 8.69 -6.76
C LEU A 86 15.02 7.88 -5.58
N MET A 87 16.29 7.43 -5.60
CA MET A 87 16.91 6.75 -4.46
C MET A 87 16.93 7.63 -3.20
N LYS A 88 17.25 8.92 -3.33
CA LYS A 88 17.22 9.87 -2.20
C LYS A 88 15.79 10.04 -1.66
N LYS A 89 14.82 10.25 -2.55
CA LYS A 89 13.40 10.41 -2.19
C LYS A 89 12.88 9.16 -1.45
N ILE A 90 13.14 7.96 -1.99
CA ILE A 90 12.64 6.71 -1.40
C ILE A 90 13.29 6.43 -0.04
N ARG A 91 14.57 6.81 0.14
CA ARG A 91 15.25 6.70 1.42
C ARG A 91 14.54 7.53 2.50
N VAL A 92 14.25 8.81 2.21
CA VAL A 92 13.54 9.71 3.13
C VAL A 92 12.14 9.16 3.47
N ALA A 93 11.38 8.77 2.45
CA ALA A 93 10.04 8.19 2.64
C ALA A 93 10.07 6.92 3.50
N THR A 94 11.08 6.08 3.34
CA THR A 94 11.25 4.86 4.14
C THR A 94 11.63 5.18 5.59
N ILE A 95 12.47 6.19 5.82
CA ILE A 95 12.82 6.65 7.18
C ILE A 95 11.56 7.14 7.90
N LEU A 96 10.79 8.02 7.24
CA LEU A 96 9.54 8.55 7.78
C LEU A 96 8.53 7.44 8.10
N GLY A 97 8.33 6.49 7.17
CA GLY A 97 7.47 5.33 7.39
C GLY A 97 7.94 4.45 8.55
N THR A 98 9.24 4.21 8.67
CA THR A 98 9.82 3.42 9.77
C THR A 98 9.66 4.14 11.11
N TYR A 99 9.86 5.46 11.14
CA TYR A 99 9.58 6.27 12.32
C TYR A 99 8.09 6.22 12.71
N GLN A 100 7.20 6.41 11.75
CA GLN A 100 5.75 6.32 11.96
C GLN A 100 5.35 4.95 12.53
N ALA A 101 5.96 3.85 12.05
CA ALA A 101 5.72 2.50 12.55
C ALA A 101 6.19 2.31 14.02
N SER A 102 7.03 3.19 14.56
CA SER A 102 7.42 3.16 15.99
C SER A 102 6.35 3.73 16.92
N LEU A 103 5.43 4.54 16.38
CA LEU A 103 4.39 5.22 17.15
C LEU A 103 3.21 4.25 17.41
N THR A 104 3.29 3.48 18.47
CA THR A 104 2.30 2.44 18.82
C THR A 104 1.57 2.71 20.13
N ASN A 105 1.54 3.96 20.59
CA ASN A 105 0.72 4.35 21.71
C ASN A 105 -0.71 4.67 21.26
N PHE A 106 -1.62 3.74 21.46
CA PHE A 106 -3.03 3.85 21.05
C PHE A 106 -3.95 3.85 22.28
N PRO A 107 -4.08 4.99 23.02
CA PRO A 107 -4.76 5.03 24.31
C PRO A 107 -6.26 4.68 24.24
N TYR A 108 -6.89 4.85 23.08
CA TYR A 108 -8.33 4.60 22.88
C TYR A 108 -8.64 3.27 22.19
N LEU A 109 -7.62 2.46 21.88
CA LEU A 109 -7.79 1.18 21.19
C LEU A 109 -7.44 0.02 22.10
N SER A 110 -7.96 -1.18 21.78
CA SER A 110 -7.59 -2.38 22.54
C SER A 110 -6.10 -2.71 22.37
N LYS A 111 -5.54 -3.41 23.37
CA LYS A 111 -4.12 -3.83 23.37
C LYS A 111 -3.73 -4.64 22.12
N GLU A 112 -4.67 -5.33 21.50
CA GLU A 112 -4.43 -6.09 20.28
C GLU A 112 -3.97 -5.23 19.10
N TRP A 113 -4.47 -3.99 18.97
CA TRP A 113 -4.00 -3.06 17.96
C TRP A 113 -2.50 -2.79 18.09
N LYS A 114 -2.06 -2.48 19.31
CA LYS A 114 -0.65 -2.28 19.59
C LYS A 114 0.16 -3.53 19.27
N GLN A 115 -0.25 -4.69 19.79
CA GLN A 115 0.43 -5.96 19.58
C GLN A 115 0.56 -6.33 18.09
N ASN A 116 -0.53 -6.19 17.32
CA ASN A 116 -0.53 -6.50 15.90
C ASN A 116 0.36 -5.55 15.09
N CYS A 117 0.34 -4.25 15.39
CA CYS A 117 1.20 -3.26 14.76
C CYS A 117 2.68 -3.48 15.10
N GLU A 118 3.01 -3.77 16.35
CA GLU A 118 4.38 -4.02 16.79
C GLU A 118 4.97 -5.31 16.23
N THR A 119 4.16 -6.35 16.07
CA THR A 119 4.58 -7.63 15.53
C THR A 119 5.03 -7.54 14.09
N GLU A 120 4.35 -6.75 13.27
CA GLU A 120 4.61 -6.69 11.83
C GLU A 120 5.23 -5.39 11.35
N ARG A 121 5.06 -4.27 12.07
CA ARG A 121 5.60 -2.94 11.72
C ARG A 121 5.38 -2.59 10.25
N LEU A 122 4.16 -2.79 9.73
CA LEU A 122 3.86 -2.63 8.31
C LEU A 122 4.17 -1.22 7.81
N LEU A 123 4.87 -1.13 6.69
CA LEU A 123 5.03 0.07 5.90
C LEU A 123 4.34 -0.10 4.55
N GLY A 124 3.99 1.02 3.95
CA GLY A 124 3.52 1.11 2.58
C GLY A 124 4.19 2.29 1.89
N VAL A 125 5.48 2.15 1.58
CA VAL A 125 6.22 3.13 0.78
C VAL A 125 5.82 2.95 -0.67
N SER A 126 5.26 3.99 -1.28
CA SER A 126 4.78 3.97 -2.67
C SER A 126 5.37 5.11 -3.49
N ILE A 127 5.15 5.05 -4.81
CA ILE A 127 5.55 6.07 -5.76
C ILE A 127 4.31 6.51 -6.53
N THR A 128 4.04 7.81 -6.58
CA THR A 128 3.06 8.43 -7.47
C THR A 128 3.76 9.22 -8.58
N GLY A 129 3.07 9.49 -9.68
CA GLY A 129 3.68 10.13 -10.84
C GLY A 129 4.55 9.19 -11.68
N GLN A 130 4.39 7.87 -11.54
CA GLN A 130 5.20 6.91 -12.31
C GLN A 130 5.04 7.11 -13.82
N TRP A 131 3.82 7.43 -14.27
CA TRP A 131 3.58 7.64 -15.69
C TRP A 131 4.25 8.90 -16.24
N ASP A 132 4.47 9.91 -15.39
CA ASP A 132 5.13 11.16 -15.76
C ASP A 132 6.66 11.03 -15.80
N SER A 133 7.23 9.92 -15.32
CA SER A 133 8.68 9.68 -15.21
C SER A 133 9.08 8.38 -15.92
N GLU A 134 9.90 8.47 -16.95
CA GLU A 134 10.42 7.27 -17.64
C GLU A 134 11.27 6.40 -16.71
N VAL A 135 12.08 7.02 -15.87
CA VAL A 135 12.94 6.31 -14.91
C VAL A 135 12.12 5.56 -13.87
N ALA A 136 11.01 6.12 -13.42
CA ALA A 136 10.12 5.47 -12.47
C ALA A 136 9.27 4.34 -13.07
N ARG A 137 9.28 4.17 -14.41
CA ARG A 137 8.63 3.06 -15.12
C ARG A 137 9.59 1.91 -15.44
N ASP A 138 10.90 2.13 -15.31
CA ASP A 138 11.89 1.07 -15.54
C ASP A 138 11.82 0.00 -14.45
N PRO A 139 11.51 -1.28 -14.77
CA PRO A 139 11.44 -2.36 -13.79
C PRO A 139 12.73 -2.57 -13.01
N LYS A 140 13.91 -2.32 -13.62
CA LYS A 140 15.20 -2.45 -12.96
C LYS A 140 15.41 -1.36 -11.92
N VAL A 141 14.95 -0.15 -12.22
CA VAL A 141 14.97 0.96 -11.25
C VAL A 141 14.00 0.68 -10.11
N LEU A 142 12.76 0.26 -10.40
CA LEU A 142 11.78 -0.09 -9.37
C LEU A 142 12.28 -1.20 -8.44
N LEU A 143 12.95 -2.20 -8.98
CA LEU A 143 13.56 -3.26 -8.17
C LEU A 143 14.66 -2.70 -7.25
N ALA A 144 15.55 -1.87 -7.79
CA ALA A 144 16.61 -1.24 -6.99
C ALA A 144 16.04 -0.32 -5.89
N LEU A 145 14.97 0.43 -6.17
CA LEU A 145 14.27 1.25 -5.18
C LEU A 145 13.67 0.39 -4.06
N LYS A 146 13.05 -0.74 -4.42
CA LYS A 146 12.52 -1.70 -3.43
C LYS A 146 13.63 -2.27 -2.54
N GLU A 147 14.76 -2.63 -3.11
CA GLU A 147 15.92 -3.13 -2.34
C GLU A 147 16.46 -2.07 -1.38
N GLU A 148 16.55 -0.81 -1.82
CA GLU A 148 16.93 0.30 -0.94
C GLU A 148 15.95 0.49 0.20
N THR A 149 14.61 0.39 -0.03
CA THR A 149 13.65 0.50 1.07
C THR A 149 13.86 -0.58 2.13
N ILE A 150 14.17 -1.81 1.72
CA ILE A 150 14.45 -2.92 2.66
C ILE A 150 15.69 -2.61 3.49
N LYS A 151 16.76 -2.15 2.84
CA LYS A 151 18.03 -1.79 3.49
C LYS A 151 17.84 -0.64 4.49
N VAL A 152 17.14 0.41 4.08
CA VAL A 152 16.87 1.58 4.91
C VAL A 152 15.98 1.23 6.10
N ASN A 153 14.92 0.44 5.89
CA ASN A 153 14.08 -0.02 7.00
C ASN A 153 14.89 -0.82 8.02
N LYS A 154 15.75 -1.74 7.57
CA LYS A 154 16.64 -2.51 8.46
C LYS A 154 17.57 -1.59 9.26
N GLU A 155 18.20 -0.61 8.61
CA GLU A 155 19.08 0.36 9.26
C GLU A 155 18.34 1.16 10.36
N PHE A 156 17.18 1.72 10.01
CA PHE A 156 16.45 2.63 10.90
C PHE A 156 15.62 1.91 11.95
N SER A 157 15.12 0.71 11.67
CA SER A 157 14.51 -0.13 12.70
C SER A 157 15.49 -0.39 13.84
N LYS A 158 16.76 -0.71 13.52
CA LYS A 158 17.82 -0.86 14.53
C LYS A 158 18.07 0.42 15.32
N LYS A 159 18.12 1.58 14.62
CA LYS A 159 18.32 2.89 15.27
C LYS A 159 17.18 3.26 16.23
N PHE A 160 15.95 2.90 15.86
CA PHE A 160 14.74 3.18 16.65
C PHE A 160 14.45 2.11 17.71
N GLY A 161 15.23 1.03 17.76
CA GLY A 161 15.03 -0.06 18.73
C GLY A 161 13.74 -0.86 18.50
N ILE A 162 13.30 -1.00 17.23
CA ILE A 162 12.09 -1.74 16.85
C ILE A 162 12.43 -2.89 15.90
N SER A 163 11.51 -3.85 15.74
CA SER A 163 11.65 -4.91 14.75
C SER A 163 11.57 -4.38 13.31
N GLU A 164 12.24 -5.08 12.38
CA GLU A 164 12.12 -4.80 10.96
C GLU A 164 10.68 -5.04 10.46
N SER A 165 10.25 -4.22 9.51
CA SER A 165 8.93 -4.33 8.92
C SER A 165 8.79 -5.58 8.05
N THR A 166 7.69 -6.31 8.19
CA THR A 166 7.43 -7.52 7.41
C THR A 166 7.03 -7.22 5.96
N CYS A 167 6.39 -6.07 5.72
CA CYS A 167 6.13 -5.49 4.41
C CYS A 167 6.53 -4.02 4.42
N ILE A 168 7.11 -3.52 3.32
CA ILE A 168 7.70 -2.18 3.28
C ILE A 168 7.15 -1.34 2.12
N THR A 169 6.90 -1.95 0.96
CA THR A 169 6.42 -1.25 -0.24
C THR A 169 4.98 -1.61 -0.58
N CYS A 170 4.26 -0.68 -1.18
CA CYS A 170 2.94 -0.94 -1.76
C CYS A 170 2.75 -0.16 -3.06
N VAL A 171 1.68 -0.48 -3.78
CA VAL A 171 1.23 0.27 -4.95
C VAL A 171 -0.04 1.02 -4.57
N LYS A 172 0.13 2.24 -4.05
CA LYS A 172 -0.99 3.07 -3.60
C LYS A 172 -1.68 3.75 -4.79
N PRO A 173 -3.02 3.84 -4.81
CA PRO A 173 -3.76 4.57 -5.85
C PRO A 173 -3.49 6.07 -5.88
N SER A 174 -2.99 6.65 -4.77
CA SER A 174 -2.61 8.06 -4.63
C SER A 174 -3.73 9.11 -4.76
N GLY A 175 -4.97 8.75 -4.96
CA GLY A 175 -6.18 9.56 -4.86
C GLY A 175 -5.99 11.09 -5.00
N ASN A 176 -6.32 11.82 -3.95
CA ASN A 176 -6.25 13.28 -3.92
C ASN A 176 -4.81 13.83 -3.91
N LEU A 177 -3.85 13.12 -3.30
CA LEU A 177 -2.47 13.60 -3.19
C LEU A 177 -1.87 13.86 -4.58
N SER A 178 -2.03 12.94 -5.52
CA SER A 178 -1.51 13.11 -6.89
C SER A 178 -2.04 14.37 -7.57
N GLN A 179 -3.26 14.77 -7.28
CA GLN A 179 -3.86 15.98 -7.81
C GLN A 179 -3.31 17.25 -7.13
N THR A 180 -3.09 17.18 -5.83
CA THR A 180 -2.52 18.31 -5.05
C THR A 180 -1.08 18.62 -5.52
N VAL A 181 -0.32 17.58 -5.85
CA VAL A 181 1.08 17.73 -6.30
C VAL A 181 1.24 17.72 -7.82
N ASP A 182 0.15 17.77 -8.56
CA ASP A 182 0.10 17.75 -10.04
C ASP A 182 0.98 16.64 -10.66
N CYS A 183 0.56 15.41 -10.47
CA CYS A 183 1.18 14.25 -11.13
C CYS A 183 0.16 13.18 -11.49
N ALA A 184 0.56 12.20 -12.30
CA ALA A 184 -0.25 11.01 -12.57
C ALA A 184 -0.47 10.22 -11.28
N SER A 185 -1.66 9.66 -11.08
CA SER A 185 -2.04 8.93 -9.86
C SER A 185 -1.35 7.57 -9.77
N GLY A 186 -0.48 7.38 -8.78
CA GLY A 186 0.22 6.13 -8.55
C GLY A 186 0.98 5.68 -9.78
N MET A 187 0.66 4.48 -10.26
CA MET A 187 1.23 3.88 -11.46
C MET A 187 0.36 4.09 -12.73
N HIS A 188 -0.78 4.76 -12.60
CA HIS A 188 -1.73 4.92 -13.70
C HIS A 188 -1.35 6.07 -14.63
N PRO A 189 -1.69 5.99 -15.93
CA PRO A 189 -1.60 7.15 -16.82
C PRO A 189 -2.60 8.23 -16.39
N ARG A 190 -2.36 9.45 -16.83
CA ARG A 190 -3.35 10.53 -16.68
C ARG A 190 -4.63 10.16 -17.45
N HIS A 191 -5.79 10.49 -16.86
CA HIS A 191 -7.10 10.20 -17.46
C HIS A 191 -7.24 10.84 -18.85
N SER A 192 -6.84 12.10 -18.97
CA SER A 192 -6.88 12.88 -20.22
C SER A 192 -5.87 14.02 -20.11
N LYS A 193 -5.50 14.61 -21.28
CA LYS A 193 -4.69 15.84 -21.32
C LYS A 193 -5.40 17.01 -20.61
N TYR A 194 -6.70 17.09 -20.78
CA TYR A 194 -7.57 18.09 -20.12
C TYR A 194 -8.80 17.36 -19.60
N TYR A 195 -9.23 17.68 -18.39
CA TYR A 195 -10.43 17.11 -17.79
C TYR A 195 -11.01 18.03 -16.70
N ILE A 196 -12.29 17.88 -16.43
CA ILE A 196 -12.99 18.60 -15.36
C ILE A 196 -13.08 17.65 -14.16
N ARG A 197 -12.49 18.07 -13.05
CA ARG A 197 -12.61 17.36 -11.78
C ARG A 197 -13.67 18.03 -10.91
N ARG A 198 -14.69 17.27 -10.53
CA ARG A 198 -15.69 17.71 -9.55
C ARG A 198 -15.29 17.21 -8.17
N VAL A 199 -15.10 18.12 -7.25
CA VAL A 199 -14.77 17.81 -5.84
C VAL A 199 -15.98 18.18 -4.99
N ARG A 200 -16.39 17.25 -4.14
CA ARG A 200 -17.40 17.50 -3.11
C ARG A 200 -16.68 17.84 -1.81
N ILE A 201 -17.00 18.99 -1.25
CA ILE A 201 -16.45 19.49 0.01
C ILE A 201 -17.64 19.77 0.91
N ALA A 202 -17.59 19.35 2.17
CA ALA A 202 -18.62 19.71 3.14
C ALA A 202 -18.56 21.22 3.42
N ALA A 203 -19.71 21.85 3.66
CA ALA A 203 -19.75 23.30 3.94
C ALA A 203 -18.99 23.70 5.21
N THR A 204 -18.69 22.71 6.07
CA THR A 204 -17.94 22.87 7.32
C THR A 204 -16.45 22.53 7.19
N ASP A 205 -16.00 22.07 6.04
CA ASP A 205 -14.58 21.83 5.78
C ASP A 205 -13.88 23.19 5.58
N ALA A 206 -12.84 23.42 6.37
CA ALA A 206 -12.03 24.63 6.30
C ALA A 206 -10.97 24.57 5.17
#